data_e6f2bb8f247a5965555eeec2adc37c8e
#
_entry.id   e6f2bb8f247a5965555eeec2adc37c8e
#
_cell.length_a   1.000
_cell.length_b   1.000
_cell.length_c   1.000
_cell.angle_alpha   90.00
_cell.angle_beta   90.00
_cell.angle_gamma   90.00
#
_symmetry.space_group_name_H-M   'P 1'
#
loop_
_entity.id
_entity.type
_entity.pdbx_description
1 polymer ?
#
loop_
_entity_poly.entity_id
_entity_poly.type
_entity_poly.pdbx_seq_one_letter_code
_entity_poly.pdbx_strand_id
1 'polypeptide(L)'
;MLRADLIVTSGGVSQGAYDVVKEALGELGTVEFVTVAMQPGQPQGFGTIGENGTPIFCLPGNPVSSLVSFEIFVRPAIRLMLGKRHLVRRTVTATALRSLSSPAARRQYRRGLLHREADGGYSVEPVGGSGSHLLAGLAQANCLIVIDEEVTEVSEGDQVTVIPLLLASA
;
A
#
# COMPACT_ATOMS: atom_id res chain seq x y z
N MET A 1 -7.89 -3.90 -30.52
CA MET A 1 -7.71 -2.90 -29.45
C MET A 1 -8.14 -3.52 -28.14
N LEU A 2 -7.22 -3.65 -27.17
CA LEU A 2 -7.57 -4.02 -25.81
C LEU A 2 -8.35 -2.85 -25.19
N ARG A 3 -9.60 -3.10 -24.77
CA ARG A 3 -10.38 -2.10 -24.02
C ARG A 3 -10.15 -2.31 -22.55
N ALA A 4 -9.48 -1.37 -21.91
CA ALA A 4 -9.25 -1.35 -20.47
C ALA A 4 -9.73 -0.01 -19.92
N ASP A 5 -10.40 -0.03 -18.77
CA ASP A 5 -10.81 1.18 -18.06
C ASP A 5 -9.69 1.69 -17.15
N LEU A 6 -8.75 0.81 -16.78
CA LEU A 6 -7.60 1.09 -15.95
C LEU A 6 -6.52 0.05 -16.23
N ILE A 7 -5.26 0.47 -16.23
CA ILE A 7 -4.10 -0.40 -16.41
C ILE A 7 -3.28 -0.40 -15.12
N VAL A 8 -2.81 -1.58 -14.73
CA VAL A 8 -1.90 -1.72 -13.60
C VAL A 8 -0.71 -2.56 -14.04
N THR A 9 0.49 -2.04 -13.86
CA THR A 9 1.73 -2.80 -14.06
C THR A 9 2.40 -3.07 -12.72
N SER A 10 3.15 -4.15 -12.62
CA SER A 10 3.95 -4.49 -11.45
C SER A 10 5.38 -4.79 -11.90
N GLY A 11 6.34 -4.07 -11.32
CA GLY A 11 7.75 -4.11 -11.72
C GLY A 11 8.12 -2.99 -12.70
N GLY A 12 9.43 -2.86 -12.97
CA GLY A 12 9.97 -1.86 -13.88
C GLY A 12 10.04 -0.42 -13.34
N VAL A 13 9.71 -0.20 -12.06
CA VAL A 13 9.77 1.13 -11.42
C VAL A 13 10.98 1.31 -10.48
N SER A 14 11.81 0.29 -10.29
CA SER A 14 13.03 0.35 -9.48
C SER A 14 14.25 0.74 -10.32
N GLN A 15 15.30 1.28 -9.69
CA GLN A 15 16.45 1.87 -10.37
C GLN A 15 17.25 0.96 -11.33
N GLY A 16 17.00 -0.35 -11.37
CA GLY A 16 17.77 -1.30 -12.17
C GLY A 16 17.08 -1.85 -13.43
N ALA A 17 15.72 -1.84 -13.50
CA ALA A 17 14.97 -2.24 -14.71
C ALA A 17 14.23 -1.03 -15.33
N TYR A 18 14.72 0.12 -15.07
CA TYR A 18 14.05 1.40 -14.98
C TYR A 18 13.83 2.06 -16.35
N ASP A 19 14.79 1.90 -17.23
CA ASP A 19 14.85 2.78 -18.40
C ASP A 19 13.86 2.34 -19.49
N VAL A 20 13.73 1.04 -19.74
CA VAL A 20 12.89 0.52 -20.83
C VAL A 20 11.40 0.73 -20.57
N VAL A 21 10.94 0.51 -19.34
CA VAL A 21 9.52 0.71 -19.00
C VAL A 21 9.16 2.18 -18.96
N LYS A 22 10.04 3.02 -18.42
CA LYS A 22 9.87 4.47 -18.43
C LYS A 22 9.87 5.05 -19.83
N GLU A 23 10.84 4.66 -20.65
CA GLU A 23 10.97 5.10 -22.03
C GLU A 23 9.71 4.72 -22.82
N ALA A 24 9.33 3.44 -22.78
CA ALA A 24 8.14 2.95 -23.49
C ALA A 24 6.84 3.63 -23.03
N LEU A 25 6.67 3.87 -21.73
CA LEU A 25 5.46 4.51 -21.19
C LEU A 25 5.48 6.04 -21.40
N GLY A 26 6.66 6.68 -21.41
CA GLY A 26 6.81 8.09 -21.73
C GLY A 26 6.43 8.43 -23.17
N GLU A 27 6.64 7.50 -24.10
CA GLU A 27 6.21 7.64 -25.50
C GLU A 27 4.70 7.42 -25.68
N LEU A 28 4.06 6.66 -24.81
CA LEU A 28 2.63 6.27 -24.91
C LEU A 28 1.68 7.27 -24.25
N GLY A 29 2.18 8.19 -23.43
CA GLY A 29 1.30 9.11 -22.70
C GLY A 29 2.02 9.97 -21.67
N THR A 30 1.32 10.33 -20.61
CA THR A 30 1.75 11.27 -19.57
C THR A 30 2.14 10.57 -18.26
N VAL A 31 2.94 9.51 -18.34
CA VAL A 31 3.29 8.73 -17.13
C VAL A 31 4.45 9.39 -16.39
N GLU A 32 4.20 9.80 -15.17
CA GLU A 32 5.20 10.33 -14.25
C GLU A 32 5.65 9.24 -13.26
N PHE A 33 6.93 9.20 -12.96
CA PHE A 33 7.53 8.31 -11.99
C PHE A 33 8.06 9.13 -10.81
N VAL A 34 7.55 8.83 -9.63
CA VAL A 34 7.82 9.59 -8.42
C VAL A 34 8.30 8.69 -7.29
N THR A 35 9.00 9.29 -6.33
CA THR A 35 9.34 8.66 -5.06
C THR A 35 8.40 9.18 -3.98
N VAL A 36 7.52 8.32 -3.48
CA VAL A 36 6.57 8.66 -2.43
C VAL A 36 7.20 8.44 -1.06
N ALA A 37 6.93 9.33 -0.12
CA ALA A 37 7.41 9.24 1.27
C ALA A 37 6.64 8.15 2.06
N MET A 38 6.74 6.90 1.60
CA MET A 38 6.11 5.73 2.22
C MET A 38 7.04 4.53 2.29
N GLN A 39 6.74 3.57 3.13
CA GLN A 39 7.42 2.28 3.22
C GLN A 39 6.44 1.17 3.61
N PRO A 40 6.40 0.04 2.83
CA PRO A 40 7.07 -0.17 1.55
C PRO A 40 6.39 0.60 0.41
N GLY A 41 7.01 0.60 -0.79
CA GLY A 41 6.36 1.13 -1.99
C GLY A 41 6.77 2.54 -2.39
N GLN A 42 8.00 2.98 -2.09
CA GLN A 42 8.48 4.32 -2.45
C GLN A 42 8.38 4.66 -3.94
N PRO A 43 8.90 3.82 -4.89
CA PRO A 43 8.80 4.12 -6.29
C PRO A 43 7.39 3.82 -6.82
N GLN A 44 6.77 4.80 -7.43
CA GLN A 44 5.45 4.71 -8.04
C GLN A 44 5.46 5.37 -9.42
N GLY A 45 4.62 4.88 -10.32
CA GLY A 45 4.32 5.56 -11.57
C GLY A 45 2.82 5.75 -11.72
N PHE A 46 2.42 6.90 -12.23
CA PHE A 46 1.03 7.22 -12.48
C PHE A 46 0.89 8.15 -13.67
N GLY A 47 -0.17 7.97 -14.45
CA GLY A 47 -0.48 8.82 -15.59
C GLY A 47 -1.64 8.29 -16.41
N THR A 48 -1.69 8.70 -17.65
CA THR A 48 -2.66 8.22 -18.63
C THR A 48 -1.95 7.79 -19.91
N ILE A 49 -2.48 6.79 -20.60
CA ILE A 49 -1.95 6.32 -21.89
C ILE A 49 -3.05 6.22 -22.95
N GLY A 50 -2.61 6.32 -24.20
CA GLY A 50 -3.46 6.25 -25.37
C GLY A 50 -4.38 7.46 -25.55
N GLU A 51 -5.05 7.53 -26.69
CA GLU A 51 -5.92 8.65 -27.09
C GLU A 51 -7.12 8.85 -26.12
N ASN A 52 -7.59 7.77 -25.50
CA ASN A 52 -8.71 7.81 -24.55
C ASN A 52 -8.30 8.22 -23.13
N GLY A 53 -7.02 8.48 -22.89
CA GLY A 53 -6.53 8.86 -21.55
C GLY A 53 -6.76 7.78 -20.50
N THR A 54 -6.54 6.50 -20.83
CA THR A 54 -6.72 5.39 -19.88
C THR A 54 -5.75 5.51 -18.71
N PRO A 55 -6.23 5.58 -17.46
CA PRO A 55 -5.35 5.67 -16.29
C PRO A 55 -4.43 4.47 -16.18
N ILE A 56 -3.17 4.71 -15.81
CA ILE A 56 -2.20 3.66 -15.55
C ILE A 56 -1.50 3.88 -14.21
N PHE A 57 -1.38 2.81 -13.44
CA PHE A 57 -0.59 2.73 -12.22
C PHE A 57 0.56 1.76 -12.42
N CYS A 58 1.78 2.22 -12.18
CA CYS A 58 2.99 1.41 -12.25
C CYS A 58 3.48 1.14 -10.82
N LEU A 59 3.26 -0.08 -10.34
CA LEU A 59 3.56 -0.49 -8.97
C LEU A 59 4.96 -1.11 -8.87
N PRO A 60 5.59 -1.09 -7.69
CA PRO A 60 6.84 -1.80 -7.44
C PRO A 60 6.73 -3.31 -7.73
N GLY A 61 7.82 -3.93 -8.18
CA GLY A 61 7.84 -5.36 -8.47
C GLY A 61 7.87 -6.26 -7.23
N ASN A 62 8.25 -5.73 -6.08
CA ASN A 62 8.20 -6.48 -4.82
C ASN A 62 6.74 -6.72 -4.41
N PRO A 63 6.31 -7.97 -4.15
CA PRO A 63 4.90 -8.30 -3.89
C PRO A 63 4.28 -7.57 -2.71
N VAL A 64 5.02 -7.37 -1.62
CA VAL A 64 4.52 -6.61 -0.46
C VAL A 64 4.34 -5.15 -0.80
N SER A 65 5.28 -4.57 -1.53
CA SER A 65 5.19 -3.18 -2.00
C SER A 65 4.03 -3.00 -2.96
N SER A 66 3.86 -3.94 -3.90
CA SER A 66 2.72 -3.94 -4.85
C SER A 66 1.38 -4.00 -4.13
N LEU A 67 1.23 -4.90 -3.15
CA LEU A 67 -0.02 -5.01 -2.39
C LEU A 67 -0.34 -3.71 -1.63
N VAL A 68 0.64 -3.17 -0.91
CA VAL A 68 0.45 -1.91 -0.16
C VAL A 68 0.12 -0.78 -1.13
N SER A 69 0.85 -0.64 -2.23
CA SER A 69 0.58 0.38 -3.25
C SER A 69 -0.80 0.21 -3.89
N PHE A 70 -1.21 -1.04 -4.15
CA PHE A 70 -2.56 -1.33 -4.64
C PHE A 70 -3.63 -0.85 -3.67
N GLU A 71 -3.52 -1.19 -2.38
CA GLU A 71 -4.49 -0.80 -1.36
C GLU A 71 -4.59 0.73 -1.17
N ILE A 72 -3.46 1.43 -1.28
CA ILE A 72 -3.39 2.88 -1.00
C ILE A 72 -3.76 3.72 -2.22
N PHE A 73 -3.41 3.29 -3.44
CA PHE A 73 -3.59 4.09 -4.66
C PHE A 73 -4.61 3.49 -5.65
N VAL A 74 -4.42 2.23 -6.03
CA VAL A 74 -5.22 1.62 -7.11
C VAL A 74 -6.64 1.32 -6.66
N ARG A 75 -6.80 0.71 -5.49
CA ARG A 75 -8.12 0.38 -4.95
C ARG A 75 -9.03 1.61 -4.78
N PRO A 76 -8.58 2.75 -4.21
CA PRO A 76 -9.38 3.97 -4.18
C PRO A 76 -9.80 4.46 -5.56
N ALA A 77 -8.90 4.41 -6.55
CA ALA A 77 -9.21 4.80 -7.93
C ALA A 77 -10.29 3.90 -8.54
N ILE A 78 -10.17 2.58 -8.42
CA ILE A 78 -11.19 1.62 -8.88
C ILE A 78 -12.53 1.91 -8.20
N ARG A 79 -12.54 2.16 -6.90
CA ARG A 79 -13.77 2.46 -6.16
C ARG A 79 -14.41 3.78 -6.60
N LEU A 80 -13.59 4.78 -6.93
CA LEU A 80 -14.07 6.04 -7.51
C LEU A 80 -14.72 5.81 -8.87
N MET A 81 -14.06 5.08 -9.76
CA MET A 81 -14.57 4.72 -11.08
C MET A 81 -15.90 3.94 -11.00
N LEU A 82 -16.07 3.13 -9.96
CA LEU A 82 -17.31 2.40 -9.67
C LEU A 82 -18.38 3.25 -8.95
N GLY A 83 -18.18 4.54 -8.76
CA GLY A 83 -19.13 5.44 -8.09
C GLY A 83 -19.34 5.14 -6.60
N LYS A 84 -18.36 4.50 -5.93
CA LYS A 84 -18.47 4.17 -4.49
C LYS A 84 -18.22 5.40 -3.64
N ARG A 85 -19.03 5.60 -2.57
CA ARG A 85 -18.88 6.72 -1.64
C ARG A 85 -17.63 6.63 -0.77
N HIS A 86 -17.30 5.44 -0.29
CA HIS A 86 -16.13 5.20 0.57
C HIS A 86 -14.98 4.69 -0.30
N LEU A 87 -14.02 5.53 -0.62
CA LEU A 87 -12.90 5.19 -1.50
C LEU A 87 -11.82 4.40 -0.76
N VAL A 88 -11.40 4.89 0.39
CA VAL A 88 -10.38 4.25 1.23
C VAL A 88 -11.00 3.24 2.20
N ARG A 89 -10.19 2.35 2.74
CA ARG A 89 -10.63 1.46 3.82
C ARG A 89 -10.88 2.25 5.09
N ARG A 90 -11.85 1.80 5.88
CA ARG A 90 -12.03 2.32 7.24
C ARG A 90 -10.85 1.89 8.09
N THR A 91 -10.37 2.78 8.93
CA THR A 91 -9.35 2.50 9.92
C THR A 91 -9.99 2.18 11.27
N VAL A 92 -9.25 1.45 12.09
CA VAL A 92 -9.55 1.24 13.50
C VAL A 92 -8.33 1.65 14.32
N THR A 93 -8.54 1.97 15.59
CA THR A 93 -7.46 2.14 16.56
C THR A 93 -7.27 0.83 17.28
N ALA A 94 -6.02 0.39 17.45
CA ALA A 94 -5.68 -0.86 18.11
C ALA A 94 -4.49 -0.66 19.05
N THR A 95 -4.44 -1.44 20.15
CA THR A 95 -3.30 -1.47 21.06
C THR A 95 -2.16 -2.29 20.46
N ALA A 96 -0.96 -1.74 20.36
CA ALA A 96 0.21 -2.44 19.89
C ALA A 96 0.67 -3.49 20.91
N LEU A 97 0.73 -4.76 20.51
CA LEU A 97 1.19 -5.85 21.38
C LEU A 97 2.72 -6.01 21.43
N ARG A 98 3.43 -5.26 20.60
CA ARG A 98 4.91 -5.26 20.54
C ARG A 98 5.42 -3.90 20.08
N SER A 99 6.59 -3.52 20.56
CA SER A 99 7.27 -2.32 20.08
C SER A 99 7.68 -2.43 18.62
N LEU A 100 7.65 -1.29 17.90
CA LEU A 100 7.97 -1.16 16.49
C LEU A 100 8.89 0.04 16.29
N SER A 101 9.89 -0.10 15.44
CA SER A 101 10.65 1.04 14.91
C SER A 101 10.16 1.40 13.50
N SER A 102 10.18 2.68 13.19
CA SER A 102 9.80 3.22 11.88
C SER A 102 10.86 4.22 11.40
N PRO A 103 11.16 4.26 10.11
CA PRO A 103 12.07 5.29 9.59
C PRO A 103 11.40 6.66 9.65
N ALA A 104 12.16 7.68 10.02
CA ALA A 104 11.71 9.06 9.97
C ALA A 104 11.37 9.51 8.53
N ALA A 105 10.49 10.50 8.42
CA ALA A 105 10.08 11.15 7.18
C ALA A 105 9.43 10.21 6.15
N ARG A 106 8.84 9.11 6.60
CA ARG A 106 8.11 8.15 5.76
C ARG A 106 6.95 7.55 6.52
N ARG A 107 5.76 7.58 5.94
CA ARG A 107 4.61 6.84 6.46
C ARG A 107 4.83 5.35 6.25
N GLN A 108 4.87 4.59 7.34
CA GLN A 108 5.10 3.16 7.27
C GLN A 108 3.79 2.37 7.32
N TYR A 109 3.70 1.36 6.46
CA TYR A 109 2.61 0.38 6.43
C TYR A 109 3.16 -0.99 6.78
N ARG A 110 3.03 -1.38 8.05
CA ARG A 110 3.51 -2.67 8.57
C ARG A 110 2.41 -3.71 8.49
N ARG A 111 2.77 -4.89 8.04
CA ARG A 111 1.86 -6.04 8.10
C ARG A 111 1.60 -6.40 9.55
N GLY A 112 0.34 -6.71 9.89
CA GLY A 112 -0.04 -7.08 11.23
C GLY A 112 -1.16 -8.11 11.27
N LEU A 113 -1.32 -8.72 12.43
CA LEU A 113 -2.49 -9.48 12.83
C LEU A 113 -3.32 -8.62 13.78
N LEU A 114 -4.49 -8.24 13.34
CA LEU A 114 -5.50 -7.52 14.11
C LEU A 114 -6.40 -8.53 14.82
N HIS A 115 -6.52 -8.38 16.11
CA HIS A 115 -7.39 -9.18 16.98
C HIS A 115 -8.51 -8.31 17.52
N ARG A 116 -9.69 -8.89 17.66
CA ARG A 116 -10.81 -8.24 18.34
C ARG A 116 -10.86 -8.78 19.77
N GLU A 117 -10.81 -7.88 20.73
CA GLU A 117 -10.82 -8.21 22.15
C GLU A 117 -12.25 -8.45 22.67
N ALA A 118 -12.37 -9.12 23.81
CA ALA A 118 -13.65 -9.46 24.42
C ALA A 118 -14.47 -8.23 24.84
N ASP A 119 -13.79 -7.12 25.14
CA ASP A 119 -14.40 -5.82 25.48
C ASP A 119 -14.86 -5.02 24.27
N GLY A 120 -14.62 -5.55 23.05
CA GLY A 120 -14.93 -4.90 21.79
C GLY A 120 -13.82 -4.00 21.23
N GLY A 121 -12.71 -3.82 21.96
CA GLY A 121 -11.51 -3.16 21.50
C GLY A 121 -10.74 -3.97 20.44
N TYR A 122 -9.59 -3.44 20.02
CA TYR A 122 -8.69 -4.12 19.11
C TYR A 122 -7.27 -4.10 19.65
N SER A 123 -6.56 -5.21 19.41
CA SER A 123 -5.11 -5.28 19.57
C SER A 123 -4.46 -5.70 18.26
N VAL A 124 -3.19 -5.37 18.08
CA VAL A 124 -2.46 -5.70 16.86
C VAL A 124 -1.03 -6.11 17.16
N GLU A 125 -0.58 -7.18 16.51
CA GLU A 125 0.82 -7.56 16.53
C GLU A 125 1.45 -7.49 15.11
N PRO A 126 2.70 -7.05 14.99
CA PRO A 126 3.38 -7.03 13.71
C PRO A 126 3.71 -8.44 13.23
N VAL A 127 3.51 -8.70 11.93
CA VAL A 127 3.86 -9.97 11.29
C VAL A 127 5.10 -9.80 10.45
N GLY A 128 6.12 -10.62 10.71
CA GLY A 128 7.41 -10.56 10.03
C GLY A 128 8.21 -9.31 10.34
N GLY A 129 9.37 -9.16 9.70
CA GLY A 129 10.22 -7.96 9.82
C GLY A 129 9.75 -6.80 8.95
N SER A 130 10.47 -5.67 9.02
CA SER A 130 10.24 -4.49 8.16
C SER A 130 10.58 -4.73 6.68
N GLY A 131 11.27 -5.84 6.37
CA GLY A 131 11.69 -6.18 5.01
C GLY A 131 10.51 -6.54 4.10
N SER A 132 10.51 -5.97 2.91
CA SER A 132 9.49 -6.21 1.88
C SER A 132 9.58 -7.60 1.21
N HIS A 133 10.65 -8.35 1.46
CA HIS A 133 10.92 -9.66 0.84
C HIS A 133 10.27 -10.86 1.56
N LEU A 134 9.58 -10.61 2.67
CA LEU A 134 9.00 -11.66 3.51
C LEU A 134 7.55 -11.99 3.07
N LEU A 135 7.42 -12.77 2.01
CA LEU A 135 6.10 -13.19 1.45
C LEU A 135 5.25 -13.99 2.43
N ALA A 136 5.86 -14.86 3.25
CA ALA A 136 5.14 -15.65 4.24
C ALA A 136 4.36 -14.78 5.24
N GLY A 137 4.94 -13.65 5.65
CA GLY A 137 4.27 -12.68 6.52
C GLY A 137 3.09 -11.96 5.83
N LEU A 138 3.07 -11.92 4.49
CA LEU A 138 1.94 -11.34 3.76
C LEU A 138 0.70 -12.24 3.82
N ALA A 139 0.90 -13.55 3.70
CA ALA A 139 -0.19 -14.53 3.76
C ALA A 139 -0.82 -14.65 5.17
N GLN A 140 -0.06 -14.32 6.21
CA GLN A 140 -0.52 -14.35 7.59
C GLN A 140 -1.20 -13.04 8.03
N ALA A 141 -0.84 -11.93 7.42
CA ALA A 141 -1.36 -10.61 7.82
C ALA A 141 -2.82 -10.42 7.39
N ASN A 142 -3.63 -9.84 8.27
CA ASN A 142 -5.00 -9.43 7.99
C ASN A 142 -5.19 -7.90 8.02
N CYS A 143 -4.13 -7.15 8.30
CA CYS A 143 -4.17 -5.70 8.40
C CYS A 143 -2.83 -5.04 8.05
N LEU A 144 -2.86 -3.71 7.87
CA LEU A 144 -1.70 -2.84 7.83
C LEU A 144 -1.71 -1.92 9.05
N ILE A 145 -0.66 -1.95 9.85
CA ILE A 145 -0.41 -0.98 10.90
C ILE A 145 0.16 0.26 10.22
N VAL A 146 -0.44 1.41 10.47
CA VAL A 146 -0.01 2.70 9.90
C VAL A 146 0.78 3.45 10.95
N ILE A 147 2.01 3.81 10.64
CA ILE A 147 2.87 4.64 11.47
C ILE A 147 3.18 5.89 10.67
N ASP A 148 2.81 7.04 11.22
CA ASP A 148 2.97 8.33 10.56
C ASP A 148 4.44 8.72 10.41
N GLU A 149 4.72 9.59 9.48
CA GLU A 149 6.07 9.97 9.05
C GLU A 149 6.92 10.64 10.16
N GLU A 150 6.28 11.17 11.17
CA GLU A 150 6.93 11.81 12.32
C GLU A 150 7.24 10.85 13.46
N VAL A 151 6.64 9.64 13.42
CA VAL A 151 6.79 8.63 14.48
C VAL A 151 7.91 7.66 14.12
N THR A 152 8.95 7.61 14.94
CA THR A 152 10.08 6.71 14.74
C THR A 152 10.04 5.47 15.62
N GLU A 153 9.23 5.48 16.66
CA GLU A 153 9.07 4.39 17.62
C GLU A 153 7.63 4.31 18.10
N VAL A 154 7.13 3.10 18.21
CA VAL A 154 5.86 2.74 18.84
C VAL A 154 6.20 1.76 19.95
N SER A 155 5.81 2.06 21.18
CA SER A 155 5.99 1.17 22.33
C SER A 155 4.87 0.15 22.43
N GLU A 156 5.14 -0.98 23.07
CA GLU A 156 4.08 -1.92 23.46
C GLU A 156 3.07 -1.20 24.37
N GLY A 157 1.79 -1.36 24.09
CA GLY A 157 0.69 -0.67 24.76
C GLY A 157 0.23 0.62 24.08
N ASP A 158 1.00 1.19 23.15
CA ASP A 158 0.61 2.38 22.41
C ASP A 158 -0.59 2.13 21.50
N GLN A 159 -1.39 3.18 21.29
CA GLN A 159 -2.49 3.15 20.33
C GLN A 159 -1.99 3.48 18.93
N VAL A 160 -2.29 2.59 17.98
CA VAL A 160 -1.88 2.74 16.58
C VAL A 160 -3.08 2.69 15.64
N THR A 161 -2.96 3.37 14.52
CA THR A 161 -3.93 3.31 13.43
C THR A 161 -3.73 2.03 12.61
N VAL A 162 -4.80 1.31 12.35
CA VAL A 162 -4.76 0.06 11.60
C VAL A 162 -5.77 0.09 10.45
N ILE A 163 -5.34 -0.39 9.28
CA ILE A 163 -6.18 -0.62 8.10
C ILE A 163 -6.47 -2.12 8.02
N PRO A 164 -7.67 -2.60 8.36
CA PRO A 164 -8.04 -4.00 8.15
C PRO A 164 -8.13 -4.33 6.66
N LEU A 165 -7.47 -5.40 6.23
CA LEU A 165 -7.48 -5.89 4.85
C LEU A 165 -8.62 -6.89 4.62
N LEU A 166 -8.85 -7.74 5.62
CA LEU A 166 -9.90 -8.73 5.67
C LEU A 166 -10.82 -8.38 6.84
N LEU A 167 -11.75 -7.44 6.65
CA LEU A 167 -12.94 -7.46 7.49
C LEU A 167 -13.86 -8.52 6.89
N ALA A 168 -14.18 -9.55 7.65
CA ALA A 168 -15.36 -10.32 7.39
C ALA A 168 -16.51 -9.30 7.24
N SER A 169 -17.15 -9.30 6.07
CA SER A 169 -18.38 -8.54 5.87
C SER A 169 -19.37 -8.99 6.95
N ALA A 170 -19.64 -8.08 7.89
CA ALA A 170 -20.80 -8.22 8.75
C ALA A 170 -22.07 -8.04 7.92
#